data_7bb8495730db409e0716a1617da9df1b
#
_entry.id   7bb8495730db409e0716a1617da9df1b
#
_cell.length_a   1.000
_cell.length_b   1.000
_cell.length_c   1.000
_cell.angle_alpha   90.00
_cell.angle_beta   90.00
_cell.angle_gamma   90.00
#
_symmetry.space_group_name_H-M   'P 1'
#
loop_
_entity.id
_entity.type
_entity.pdbx_description
1 polymer ?
#
loop_
_entity_poly.entity_id
_entity_poly.type
_entity_poly.pdbx_seq_one_letter_code
_entity_poly.pdbx_strand_id
1 'polypeptide(L)'
;MYDSVSAKSRRRIEGKMEGMQERQTREAVQEIIEFNRTPSELKGQIDQFVIGQGKGKKVISTAIAFHYRRLGKALKEAIVDNGDDVDAALKNTSTPKANILIVGPTGCGKTYTSEIASQLVGVSFVHEDMTRFSEVGYVGRNATDILVDLLVAAGGNPHVAQMGIVYLDEIDKVASEVVSYKDVSGKGVQKGLLHLLDGVENVVDLGREKIFLSTKHVLFIAGGAFDNLDVIVKRRMSRQGIEGNWADYLMTADLAVFGMERQLMGRFPVKVVYDGLTTQDLKDILSKSAGSPLLAYAGDLEAWDIDLEFTDDALAQVALRAQEEGTGARGLISILHRVLLDDMYRLPGNYTGEFVVDADYVRSKL
;
A
#
# COMPACT_ATOMS: atom_id res chain seq x y z
N MET A 1 -22.12 31.45 -22.05
CA MET A 1 -21.38 32.62 -21.52
C MET A 1 -20.14 32.12 -20.73
N TYR A 2 -19.24 31.34 -21.37
CA TYR A 2 -18.03 30.79 -20.73
C TYR A 2 -16.79 30.83 -21.65
N ASP A 3 -16.76 31.72 -22.65
CA ASP A 3 -15.71 31.75 -23.69
C ASP A 3 -14.96 33.08 -23.83
N SER A 4 -14.62 33.73 -22.71
CA SER A 4 -13.78 34.95 -22.78
C SER A 4 -12.72 35.08 -21.67
N VAL A 5 -12.03 34.01 -21.36
CA VAL A 5 -10.72 34.19 -20.70
C VAL A 5 -9.75 34.59 -21.81
N SER A 6 -9.25 35.84 -21.80
CA SER A 6 -8.35 36.34 -22.84
C SER A 6 -7.13 35.42 -22.98
N ALA A 7 -6.61 35.25 -24.19
CA ALA A 7 -5.40 34.44 -24.46
C ALA A 7 -4.23 34.82 -23.56
N LYS A 8 -4.16 36.10 -23.14
CA LYS A 8 -3.18 36.61 -22.18
C LYS A 8 -3.40 36.09 -20.77
N SER A 9 -4.66 35.92 -20.35
CA SER A 9 -4.99 35.34 -19.03
C SER A 9 -4.73 33.83 -19.00
N ARG A 10 -5.02 33.12 -20.10
CA ARG A 10 -4.70 31.69 -20.23
C ARG A 10 -3.20 31.46 -20.15
N ARG A 11 -2.37 32.16 -20.94
CA ARG A 11 -0.90 32.06 -20.87
C ARG A 11 -0.33 32.41 -19.49
N ARG A 12 -0.94 33.37 -18.79
CA ARG A 12 -0.52 33.73 -17.41
C ARG A 12 -0.84 32.64 -16.41
N ILE A 13 -1.97 31.93 -16.56
CA ILE A 13 -2.36 30.81 -15.72
C ILE A 13 -1.47 29.61 -16.02
N GLU A 14 -1.25 29.27 -17.30
CA GLU A 14 -0.36 28.21 -17.76
C GLU A 14 1.06 28.41 -17.21
N GLY A 15 1.67 29.57 -17.39
CA GLY A 15 3.01 29.86 -16.84
C GLY A 15 3.09 29.84 -15.31
N LYS A 16 1.98 30.13 -14.60
CA LYS A 16 1.94 29.94 -13.14
C LYS A 16 1.84 28.46 -12.74
N MET A 17 1.08 27.67 -13.49
CA MET A 17 0.96 26.23 -13.25
C MET A 17 2.29 25.50 -13.53
N GLU A 18 2.95 25.83 -14.63
CA GLU A 18 4.30 25.32 -14.95
C GLU A 18 5.31 25.61 -13.82
N GLY A 19 5.38 26.87 -13.36
CA GLY A 19 6.24 27.25 -12.25
C GLY A 19 5.89 26.57 -10.92
N MET A 20 4.62 26.26 -10.68
CA MET A 20 4.21 25.47 -9.50
C MET A 20 4.65 24.00 -9.63
N GLN A 21 4.50 23.39 -10.80
CA GLN A 21 4.92 22.01 -11.04
C GLN A 21 6.44 21.86 -10.94
N GLU A 22 7.21 22.79 -11.53
CA GLU A 22 8.66 22.79 -11.39
C GLU A 22 9.11 22.87 -9.91
N ARG A 23 8.46 23.73 -9.13
CA ARG A 23 8.74 23.86 -7.70
C ARG A 23 8.44 22.57 -6.96
N GLN A 24 7.27 21.96 -7.18
CA GLN A 24 6.90 20.69 -6.56
C GLN A 24 7.88 19.57 -6.96
N THR A 25 8.30 19.53 -8.23
CA THR A 25 9.30 18.56 -8.70
C THR A 25 10.60 18.72 -7.92
N ARG A 26 11.12 19.95 -7.79
CA ARG A 26 12.37 20.21 -7.07
C ARG A 26 12.25 19.86 -5.59
N GLU A 27 11.16 20.21 -4.94
CA GLU A 27 10.89 19.87 -3.53
C GLU A 27 10.85 18.34 -3.34
N ALA A 28 10.09 17.61 -4.16
CA ALA A 28 10.02 16.17 -4.06
C ALA A 28 11.36 15.45 -4.36
N VAL A 29 12.09 15.91 -5.35
CA VAL A 29 13.44 15.39 -5.64
C VAL A 29 14.41 15.67 -4.49
N GLN A 30 14.33 16.87 -3.90
CA GLN A 30 15.17 17.22 -2.75
C GLN A 30 14.86 16.32 -1.55
N GLU A 31 13.60 16.04 -1.26
CA GLU A 31 13.19 15.10 -0.19
C GLU A 31 13.79 13.71 -0.40
N ILE A 32 13.78 13.21 -1.64
CA ILE A 32 14.39 11.91 -1.98
C ILE A 32 15.93 11.95 -1.85
N ILE A 33 16.59 13.05 -2.24
CA ILE A 33 18.03 13.22 -2.08
C ILE A 33 18.42 13.25 -0.60
N GLU A 34 17.62 13.91 0.21
CA GLU A 34 17.84 14.06 1.66
C GLU A 34 17.38 12.83 2.47
N PHE A 35 16.67 11.91 1.84
CA PHE A 35 16.22 10.68 2.50
C PHE A 35 17.42 9.89 3.04
N ASN A 36 17.54 9.80 4.37
CA ASN A 36 18.68 9.20 5.05
C ASN A 36 18.31 8.18 6.13
N ARG A 37 17.00 7.84 6.25
CA ARG A 37 16.54 6.88 7.24
C ARG A 37 17.13 5.49 6.98
N THR A 38 17.69 4.89 8.01
CA THR A 38 18.15 3.52 7.98
C THR A 38 16.96 2.53 7.97
N PRO A 39 17.14 1.29 7.51
CA PRO A 39 16.10 0.26 7.62
C PRO A 39 15.56 0.06 9.04
N SER A 40 16.42 0.18 10.05
CA SER A 40 16.05 0.03 11.46
C SER A 40 15.18 1.18 11.95
N GLU A 41 15.53 2.42 11.61
CA GLU A 41 14.74 3.61 11.94
C GLU A 41 13.38 3.58 11.25
N LEU A 42 13.34 3.26 9.95
CA LEU A 42 12.09 3.14 9.20
C LEU A 42 11.20 2.06 9.80
N LYS A 43 11.78 0.89 10.15
CA LYS A 43 11.04 -0.16 10.84
C LYS A 43 10.50 0.31 12.18
N GLY A 44 11.31 1.01 13.00
CA GLY A 44 10.89 1.54 14.30
C GLY A 44 9.73 2.53 14.19
N GLN A 45 9.70 3.34 13.12
CA GLN A 45 8.58 4.23 12.83
C GLN A 45 7.33 3.44 12.39
N ILE A 46 7.48 2.43 11.52
CA ILE A 46 6.38 1.55 11.13
C ILE A 46 5.82 0.79 12.35
N ASP A 47 6.68 0.37 13.29
CA ASP A 47 6.28 -0.36 14.51
C ASP A 47 5.31 0.43 15.40
N GLN A 48 5.29 1.76 15.30
CA GLN A 48 4.33 2.61 16.05
C GLN A 48 2.88 2.45 15.54
N PHE A 49 2.71 2.11 14.27
CA PHE A 49 1.41 1.99 13.62
C PHE A 49 0.99 0.54 13.40
N VAL A 50 1.93 -0.32 13.00
CA VAL A 50 1.68 -1.70 12.59
C VAL A 50 2.15 -2.66 13.67
N ILE A 51 1.20 -3.34 14.30
CA ILE A 51 1.47 -4.37 15.31
C ILE A 51 1.78 -5.71 14.64
N GLY A 52 2.58 -6.54 15.27
CA GLY A 52 2.99 -7.84 14.73
C GLY A 52 3.95 -7.73 13.53
N GLN A 53 3.97 -8.74 12.68
CA GLN A 53 4.68 -8.78 11.38
C GLN A 53 6.18 -8.45 11.43
N GLY A 54 6.88 -8.77 12.51
CA GLY A 54 8.26 -8.32 12.75
C GLY A 54 9.25 -8.67 11.64
N LYS A 55 9.19 -9.90 11.07
CA LYS A 55 10.01 -10.31 9.92
C LYS A 55 9.64 -9.53 8.67
N GLY A 56 8.35 -9.40 8.40
CA GLY A 56 7.84 -8.70 7.23
C GLY A 56 8.21 -7.22 7.22
N LYS A 57 8.00 -6.53 8.33
CA LYS A 57 8.39 -5.12 8.49
C LYS A 57 9.90 -4.91 8.30
N LYS A 58 10.74 -5.83 8.80
CA LYS A 58 12.19 -5.79 8.56
C LYS A 58 12.53 -5.86 7.07
N VAL A 59 11.88 -6.76 6.31
CA VAL A 59 12.12 -6.92 4.87
C VAL A 59 11.65 -5.69 4.11
N ILE A 60 10.43 -5.21 4.37
CA ILE A 60 9.82 -4.06 3.69
C ILE A 60 10.62 -2.79 3.96
N SER A 61 10.94 -2.49 5.22
CA SER A 61 11.72 -1.30 5.56
C SER A 61 13.14 -1.35 4.97
N THR A 62 13.75 -2.53 4.87
CA THR A 62 15.03 -2.69 4.18
C THR A 62 14.89 -2.39 2.69
N ALA A 63 13.93 -3.01 2.01
CA ALA A 63 13.74 -2.82 0.57
C ALA A 63 13.45 -1.34 0.22
N ILE A 64 12.54 -0.69 0.97
CA ILE A 64 12.15 0.70 0.76
C ILE A 64 13.31 1.66 1.07
N ALA A 65 13.98 1.50 2.22
CA ALA A 65 15.09 2.37 2.58
C ALA A 65 16.23 2.31 1.56
N PHE A 66 16.58 1.10 1.09
CA PHE A 66 17.61 0.94 0.06
C PHE A 66 17.17 1.46 -1.31
N HIS A 67 15.88 1.35 -1.67
CA HIS A 67 15.34 1.87 -2.91
C HIS A 67 15.50 3.40 -2.96
N TYR A 68 14.95 4.11 -1.99
CA TYR A 68 14.97 5.58 -1.97
C TYR A 68 16.37 6.15 -1.69
N ARG A 69 17.18 5.49 -0.87
CA ARG A 69 18.57 5.91 -0.66
C ARG A 69 19.42 5.82 -1.93
N ARG A 70 19.25 4.74 -2.72
CA ARG A 70 19.92 4.60 -4.02
C ARG A 70 19.41 5.62 -5.03
N LEU A 71 18.08 5.80 -5.09
CA LEU A 71 17.48 6.78 -5.98
C LEU A 71 17.99 8.20 -5.67
N GLY A 72 17.96 8.59 -4.40
CA GLY A 72 18.44 9.92 -3.96
C GLY A 72 19.91 10.15 -4.29
N LYS A 73 20.78 9.15 -4.06
CA LYS A 73 22.19 9.25 -4.43
C LYS A 73 22.37 9.44 -5.94
N ALA A 74 21.69 8.60 -6.74
CA ALA A 74 21.82 8.64 -8.19
C ALA A 74 21.24 9.94 -8.79
N LEU A 75 20.12 10.45 -8.24
CA LEU A 75 19.55 11.74 -8.64
C LEU A 75 20.51 12.91 -8.30
N LYS A 76 21.13 12.89 -7.13
CA LYS A 76 22.10 13.92 -6.73
C LYS A 76 23.28 13.97 -7.71
N GLU A 77 23.83 12.83 -8.10
CA GLU A 77 24.91 12.72 -9.09
C GLU A 77 24.45 13.22 -10.46
N ALA A 78 23.27 12.74 -10.92
CA ALA A 78 22.73 13.09 -12.23
C ALA A 78 22.35 14.58 -12.36
N ILE A 79 21.88 15.23 -11.32
CA ILE A 79 21.59 16.67 -11.32
C ILE A 79 22.88 17.47 -11.55
N VAL A 80 23.96 17.12 -10.87
CA VAL A 80 25.26 17.79 -11.07
C VAL A 80 25.76 17.61 -12.50
N ASP A 81 25.64 16.39 -13.05
CA ASP A 81 26.11 16.07 -14.40
C ASP A 81 25.26 16.74 -15.51
N ASN A 82 23.98 17.04 -15.24
CA ASN A 82 23.06 17.66 -16.19
C ASN A 82 22.83 19.17 -15.96
N GLY A 83 23.68 19.84 -15.17
CA GLY A 83 23.64 21.29 -14.97
C GLY A 83 22.36 21.77 -14.27
N ASP A 84 21.93 21.07 -13.22
CA ASP A 84 20.71 21.31 -12.41
C ASP A 84 19.38 21.08 -13.15
N ASP A 85 19.41 20.39 -14.31
CA ASP A 85 18.21 19.95 -15.01
C ASP A 85 17.65 18.66 -14.37
N VAL A 86 16.57 18.81 -13.59
CA VAL A 86 15.91 17.72 -12.86
C VAL A 86 15.26 16.71 -13.82
N ASP A 87 14.71 17.16 -14.94
CA ASP A 87 14.07 16.30 -15.93
C ASP A 87 15.08 15.37 -16.61
N ALA A 88 16.21 15.94 -17.02
CA ALA A 88 17.31 15.17 -17.58
C ALA A 88 17.89 14.21 -16.53
N ALA A 89 18.02 14.62 -15.28
CA ALA A 89 18.48 13.78 -14.18
C ALA A 89 17.55 12.58 -13.96
N LEU A 90 16.23 12.77 -13.89
CA LEU A 90 15.26 11.70 -13.76
C LEU A 90 15.30 10.71 -14.94
N LYS A 91 15.41 11.20 -16.16
CA LYS A 91 15.53 10.36 -17.36
C LYS A 91 16.81 9.53 -17.39
N ASN A 92 17.93 10.14 -17.03
CA ASN A 92 19.25 9.51 -17.10
C ASN A 92 19.56 8.59 -15.93
N THR A 93 18.91 8.80 -14.77
CA THR A 93 19.08 7.93 -13.59
C THR A 93 18.52 6.53 -13.84
N SER A 94 19.27 5.50 -13.45
CA SER A 94 18.81 4.12 -13.46
C SER A 94 19.26 3.40 -12.20
N THR A 95 18.29 2.89 -11.44
CA THR A 95 18.54 2.11 -10.24
C THR A 95 17.78 0.79 -10.26
N PRO A 96 18.36 -0.31 -9.73
CA PRO A 96 17.62 -1.56 -9.60
C PRO A 96 16.38 -1.38 -8.73
N LYS A 97 15.23 -1.85 -9.20
CA LYS A 97 13.98 -1.85 -8.43
C LYS A 97 13.94 -3.03 -7.46
N ALA A 98 13.47 -2.77 -6.26
CA ALA A 98 13.25 -3.78 -5.23
C ALA A 98 11.75 -3.98 -5.01
N ASN A 99 11.00 -4.26 -6.11
CA ASN A 99 9.57 -4.51 -5.99
C ASN A 99 9.30 -5.66 -5.02
N ILE A 100 8.22 -5.54 -4.24
CA ILE A 100 7.94 -6.38 -3.08
C ILE A 100 6.65 -7.17 -3.33
N LEU A 101 6.67 -8.48 -3.06
CA LEU A 101 5.47 -9.30 -2.97
C LEU A 101 5.21 -9.66 -1.51
N ILE A 102 4.02 -9.33 -1.01
CA ILE A 102 3.56 -9.63 0.34
C ILE A 102 2.47 -10.71 0.24
N VAL A 103 2.75 -11.88 0.76
CA VAL A 103 1.81 -13.01 0.85
C VAL A 103 1.27 -13.05 2.27
N GLY A 104 -0.03 -13.23 2.47
CA GLY A 104 -0.59 -13.39 3.81
C GLY A 104 -2.09 -13.17 3.87
N PRO A 105 -2.77 -13.63 4.94
CA PRO A 105 -4.22 -13.62 5.04
C PRO A 105 -4.81 -12.21 4.98
N THR A 106 -6.09 -12.11 4.69
CA THR A 106 -6.82 -10.85 4.72
C THR A 106 -6.80 -10.24 6.13
N GLY A 107 -6.68 -8.92 6.23
CA GLY A 107 -6.70 -8.21 7.51
C GLY A 107 -5.41 -8.31 8.34
N CYS A 108 -4.31 -8.88 7.81
CA CYS A 108 -3.03 -8.96 8.53
C CYS A 108 -2.13 -7.71 8.40
N GLY A 109 -2.59 -6.64 7.74
CA GLY A 109 -1.91 -5.35 7.65
C GLY A 109 -1.00 -5.14 6.43
N LYS A 110 -1.12 -5.92 5.34
CA LYS A 110 -0.30 -5.79 4.12
C LYS A 110 -0.39 -4.39 3.50
N THR A 111 -1.60 -3.95 3.16
CA THR A 111 -1.88 -2.64 2.56
C THR A 111 -1.47 -1.53 3.50
N TYR A 112 -1.88 -1.62 4.76
CA TYR A 112 -1.60 -0.61 5.80
C TYR A 112 -0.10 -0.41 6.03
N THR A 113 0.70 -1.49 6.07
CA THR A 113 2.17 -1.38 6.18
C THR A 113 2.77 -0.61 5.01
N SER A 114 2.27 -0.85 3.79
CA SER A 114 2.78 -0.21 2.58
C SER A 114 2.40 1.28 2.52
N GLU A 115 1.19 1.60 2.95
CA GLU A 115 0.70 2.98 3.07
C GLU A 115 1.49 3.78 4.10
N ILE A 116 1.65 3.26 5.32
CA ILE A 116 2.46 3.90 6.37
C ILE A 116 3.91 4.10 5.90
N ALA A 117 4.48 3.09 5.23
CA ALA A 117 5.84 3.22 4.71
C ALA A 117 5.96 4.32 3.65
N SER A 118 4.96 4.50 2.76
CA SER A 118 4.95 5.57 1.77
C SER A 118 4.83 6.96 2.41
N GLN A 119 3.97 7.10 3.41
CA GLN A 119 3.82 8.34 4.19
C GLN A 119 5.12 8.72 4.90
N LEU A 120 5.79 7.74 5.50
CA LEU A 120 7.07 7.95 6.16
C LEU A 120 8.20 8.35 5.20
N VAL A 121 8.16 7.89 3.96
CA VAL A 121 9.10 8.32 2.91
C VAL A 121 8.74 9.70 2.36
N GLY A 122 7.45 10.06 2.35
CA GLY A 122 6.94 11.32 1.80
C GLY A 122 6.67 11.26 0.30
N VAL A 123 6.23 10.08 -0.23
CA VAL A 123 5.98 9.89 -1.65
C VAL A 123 4.51 9.59 -1.95
N SER A 124 4.09 9.85 -3.20
CA SER A 124 2.74 9.53 -3.66
C SER A 124 2.46 8.03 -3.54
N PHE A 125 1.28 7.68 -3.05
CA PHE A 125 0.83 6.30 -2.87
C PHE A 125 -0.48 6.05 -3.58
N VAL A 126 -0.55 4.94 -4.31
CA VAL A 126 -1.78 4.48 -4.97
C VAL A 126 -2.05 3.04 -4.57
N HIS A 127 -3.30 2.76 -4.22
CA HIS A 127 -3.80 1.43 -3.88
C HIS A 127 -4.78 0.97 -4.97
N GLU A 128 -4.44 -0.12 -5.65
CA GLU A 128 -5.22 -0.69 -6.74
C GLU A 128 -5.68 -2.10 -6.43
N ASP A 129 -6.96 -2.32 -6.53
CA ASP A 129 -7.60 -3.63 -6.40
C ASP A 129 -7.58 -4.36 -7.76
N MET A 130 -6.77 -5.41 -7.85
CA MET A 130 -6.53 -6.13 -9.10
C MET A 130 -7.75 -6.91 -9.62
N THR A 131 -8.78 -7.09 -8.80
CA THR A 131 -10.04 -7.71 -9.25
C THR A 131 -10.85 -6.85 -10.22
N ARG A 132 -10.57 -5.54 -10.26
CA ARG A 132 -11.21 -4.58 -11.17
C ARG A 132 -10.57 -4.50 -12.56
N PHE A 133 -9.45 -5.20 -12.75
CA PHE A 133 -8.66 -5.12 -13.98
C PHE A 133 -9.02 -6.26 -14.93
N SER A 134 -9.04 -5.94 -16.21
CA SER A 134 -9.28 -6.89 -17.30
C SER A 134 -8.29 -6.71 -18.44
N GLU A 135 -8.25 -7.67 -19.36
CA GLU A 135 -7.46 -7.54 -20.57
C GLU A 135 -7.97 -6.38 -21.43
N VAL A 136 -7.05 -5.69 -22.12
CA VAL A 136 -7.37 -4.58 -23.01
C VAL A 136 -8.42 -5.01 -24.06
N GLY A 137 -9.51 -4.23 -24.16
CA GLY A 137 -10.63 -4.52 -25.07
C GLY A 137 -11.84 -5.20 -24.42
N TYR A 138 -11.75 -5.57 -23.15
CA TYR A 138 -12.89 -6.04 -22.34
C TYR A 138 -13.39 -4.93 -21.39
N VAL A 139 -14.57 -5.14 -20.79
CA VAL A 139 -15.10 -4.21 -19.79
C VAL A 139 -14.29 -4.36 -18.50
N GLY A 140 -13.64 -3.28 -18.07
CA GLY A 140 -12.78 -3.23 -16.89
C GLY A 140 -11.68 -2.18 -17.05
N ARG A 141 -10.87 -2.02 -15.99
CA ARG A 141 -9.72 -1.12 -16.00
C ARG A 141 -8.51 -1.81 -16.67
N ASN A 142 -7.69 -1.01 -17.32
CA ASN A 142 -6.44 -1.47 -17.91
C ASN A 142 -5.27 -1.20 -16.95
N ALA A 143 -4.18 -1.96 -17.11
CA ALA A 143 -2.98 -1.75 -16.28
C ALA A 143 -2.43 -0.31 -16.38
N THR A 144 -2.57 0.37 -17.52
CA THR A 144 -2.15 1.77 -17.69
C THR A 144 -3.00 2.76 -16.88
N ASP A 145 -4.23 2.41 -16.47
CA ASP A 145 -5.08 3.28 -15.65
C ASP A 145 -4.49 3.49 -14.24
N ILE A 146 -3.64 2.57 -13.79
CA ILE A 146 -2.83 2.72 -12.57
C ILE A 146 -1.98 3.99 -12.62
N LEU A 147 -1.46 4.33 -13.78
CA LEU A 147 -0.62 5.51 -13.97
C LEU A 147 -1.44 6.80 -13.96
N VAL A 148 -2.72 6.75 -14.36
CA VAL A 148 -3.65 7.88 -14.22
C VAL A 148 -3.85 8.18 -12.74
N ASP A 149 -4.14 7.16 -11.93
CA ASP A 149 -4.36 7.33 -10.50
C ASP A 149 -3.09 7.77 -9.77
N LEU A 150 -1.92 7.25 -10.18
CA LEU A 150 -0.64 7.69 -9.66
C LEU A 150 -0.35 9.17 -10.00
N LEU A 151 -0.67 9.60 -11.21
CA LEU A 151 -0.55 10.99 -11.62
C LEU A 151 -1.50 11.89 -10.80
N VAL A 152 -2.74 11.45 -10.57
CA VAL A 152 -3.71 12.18 -9.73
C VAL A 152 -3.20 12.29 -8.29
N ALA A 153 -2.70 11.20 -7.71
CA ALA A 153 -2.12 11.18 -6.36
C ALA A 153 -0.89 12.09 -6.22
N ALA A 154 -0.17 12.32 -7.32
CA ALA A 154 0.97 13.24 -7.41
C ALA A 154 0.56 14.70 -7.74
N GLY A 155 -0.73 15.05 -7.63
CA GLY A 155 -1.23 16.40 -7.94
C GLY A 155 -1.12 16.78 -9.41
N GLY A 156 -1.10 15.80 -10.33
CA GLY A 156 -0.96 16.01 -11.77
C GLY A 156 0.50 16.23 -12.24
N ASN A 157 1.47 16.02 -11.34
CA ASN A 157 2.89 16.20 -11.66
C ASN A 157 3.54 14.86 -12.04
N PRO A 158 3.94 14.65 -13.31
CA PRO A 158 4.47 13.36 -13.77
C PRO A 158 5.85 13.04 -13.15
N HIS A 159 6.65 14.04 -12.79
CA HIS A 159 7.97 13.82 -12.18
C HIS A 159 7.83 13.35 -10.74
N VAL A 160 6.87 13.90 -9.98
CA VAL A 160 6.53 13.43 -8.63
C VAL A 160 5.93 12.02 -8.69
N ALA A 161 5.03 11.76 -9.64
CA ALA A 161 4.42 10.45 -9.85
C ALA A 161 5.47 9.34 -10.10
N GLN A 162 6.53 9.62 -10.86
CA GLN A 162 7.59 8.65 -11.17
C GLN A 162 8.36 8.15 -9.95
N MET A 163 8.32 8.85 -8.82
CA MET A 163 9.00 8.47 -7.57
C MET A 163 8.06 7.85 -6.55
N GLY A 164 6.79 7.63 -6.90
CA GLY A 164 5.76 7.11 -6.03
C GLY A 164 5.83 5.60 -5.77
N ILE A 165 4.91 5.15 -4.92
CA ILE A 165 4.66 3.73 -4.62
C ILE A 165 3.29 3.34 -5.14
N VAL A 166 3.22 2.22 -5.87
CA VAL A 166 1.97 1.58 -6.30
C VAL A 166 1.80 0.28 -5.53
N TYR A 167 0.69 0.15 -4.81
CA TYR A 167 0.29 -1.08 -4.14
C TYR A 167 -0.79 -1.79 -4.94
N LEU A 168 -0.48 -3.02 -5.37
CA LEU A 168 -1.37 -3.88 -6.14
C LEU A 168 -1.99 -4.90 -5.18
N ASP A 169 -3.22 -4.66 -4.73
CA ASP A 169 -3.92 -5.57 -3.83
C ASP A 169 -4.60 -6.71 -4.59
N GLU A 170 -4.79 -7.83 -3.90
CA GLU A 170 -5.44 -9.04 -4.44
C GLU A 170 -4.78 -9.55 -5.74
N ILE A 171 -3.43 -9.45 -5.84
CA ILE A 171 -2.68 -9.87 -7.02
C ILE A 171 -2.84 -11.37 -7.33
N ASP A 172 -3.15 -12.18 -6.34
CA ASP A 172 -3.43 -13.62 -6.49
C ASP A 172 -4.70 -13.89 -7.30
N LYS A 173 -5.64 -12.93 -7.37
CA LYS A 173 -6.90 -13.07 -8.13
C LYS A 173 -6.71 -12.97 -9.64
N VAL A 174 -5.56 -12.47 -10.11
CA VAL A 174 -5.19 -12.49 -11.54
C VAL A 174 -4.46 -13.78 -11.92
N ALA A 175 -4.32 -14.75 -11.00
CA ALA A 175 -3.77 -16.07 -11.32
C ALA A 175 -4.64 -16.81 -12.33
N SER A 176 -4.01 -17.44 -13.32
CA SER A 176 -4.71 -18.23 -14.32
C SER A 176 -5.07 -19.60 -13.76
N GLU A 177 -6.35 -19.98 -13.80
CA GLU A 177 -6.75 -21.34 -13.50
C GLU A 177 -6.22 -22.31 -14.56
N VAL A 178 -5.56 -23.38 -14.14
CA VAL A 178 -4.92 -24.39 -15.03
C VAL A 178 -5.95 -25.21 -15.84
N VAL A 179 -7.25 -25.06 -15.55
CA VAL A 179 -8.30 -25.99 -16.03
C VAL A 179 -9.22 -25.43 -17.12
N SER A 180 -9.15 -24.13 -17.45
CA SER A 180 -10.09 -23.57 -18.43
C SER A 180 -9.40 -23.13 -19.73
N TYR A 181 -9.82 -23.70 -20.85
CA TYR A 181 -9.43 -23.29 -22.22
C TYR A 181 -9.85 -21.85 -22.61
N LYS A 182 -10.47 -21.11 -21.68
CA LYS A 182 -11.04 -19.76 -21.90
C LYS A 182 -10.61 -18.71 -20.87
N ASP A 183 -9.61 -18.94 -20.05
CA ASP A 183 -9.15 -17.91 -19.12
C ASP A 183 -8.22 -16.91 -19.82
N VAL A 184 -8.83 -16.05 -20.61
CA VAL A 184 -8.16 -15.00 -21.40
C VAL A 184 -7.90 -13.77 -20.52
N SER A 185 -8.67 -13.56 -19.43
CA SER A 185 -8.64 -12.32 -18.65
C SER A 185 -7.40 -12.19 -17.74
N GLY A 186 -7.08 -13.20 -16.95
CA GLY A 186 -5.98 -13.13 -15.98
C GLY A 186 -4.61 -13.00 -16.63
N LYS A 187 -4.34 -13.73 -17.73
CA LYS A 187 -3.07 -13.64 -18.46
C LYS A 187 -2.84 -12.27 -19.10
N GLY A 188 -3.91 -11.66 -19.63
CA GLY A 188 -3.83 -10.32 -20.23
C GLY A 188 -3.47 -9.27 -19.21
N VAL A 189 -4.09 -9.30 -18.02
CA VAL A 189 -3.75 -8.40 -16.90
C VAL A 189 -2.30 -8.60 -16.45
N GLN A 190 -1.85 -9.85 -16.29
CA GLN A 190 -0.48 -10.14 -15.89
C GLN A 190 0.55 -9.60 -16.91
N LYS A 191 0.27 -9.67 -18.22
CA LYS A 191 1.12 -9.07 -19.26
C LYS A 191 1.14 -7.55 -19.21
N GLY A 192 -0.02 -6.92 -18.98
CA GLY A 192 -0.10 -5.46 -18.80
C GLY A 192 0.73 -4.99 -17.60
N LEU A 193 0.63 -5.69 -16.47
CA LEU A 193 1.44 -5.41 -15.29
C LEU A 193 2.95 -5.61 -15.54
N LEU A 194 3.33 -6.66 -16.28
CA LEU A 194 4.74 -6.90 -16.61
C LEU A 194 5.34 -5.70 -17.34
N HIS A 195 4.61 -5.11 -18.29
CA HIS A 195 5.04 -3.92 -19.01
C HIS A 195 5.29 -2.73 -18.07
N LEU A 196 4.39 -2.48 -17.11
CA LEU A 196 4.58 -1.42 -16.11
C LEU A 196 5.79 -1.66 -15.20
N LEU A 197 6.00 -2.92 -14.80
CA LEU A 197 7.11 -3.30 -13.91
C LEU A 197 8.47 -3.22 -14.60
N ASP A 198 8.52 -3.26 -15.95
CA ASP A 198 9.77 -3.18 -16.73
C ASP A 198 10.44 -1.81 -16.68
N GLY A 199 9.75 -0.78 -16.16
CA GLY A 199 10.36 0.53 -15.98
C GLY A 199 10.45 1.34 -17.28
N VAL A 200 9.46 1.19 -18.13
CA VAL A 200 9.38 1.86 -19.44
C VAL A 200 8.61 3.18 -19.36
N GLU A 201 8.78 4.01 -20.38
CA GLU A 201 7.97 5.19 -20.56
C GLU A 201 6.59 4.79 -21.11
N ASN A 202 5.54 5.29 -20.49
CA ASN A 202 4.15 5.03 -20.84
C ASN A 202 3.46 6.32 -21.24
N VAL A 203 2.48 6.21 -22.14
CA VAL A 203 1.61 7.33 -22.51
C VAL A 203 0.34 7.24 -21.68
N VAL A 204 0.12 8.22 -20.82
CA VAL A 204 -1.12 8.40 -20.06
C VAL A 204 -2.01 9.34 -20.85
N ASP A 205 -3.15 8.83 -21.30
CA ASP A 205 -4.13 9.60 -22.11
C ASP A 205 -5.22 10.15 -21.18
N LEU A 206 -5.23 11.48 -21.01
CA LEU A 206 -6.26 12.20 -20.23
C LEU A 206 -7.39 12.75 -21.13
N GLY A 207 -7.50 12.25 -22.35
CA GLY A 207 -8.50 12.64 -23.35
C GLY A 207 -8.17 13.93 -24.10
N ARG A 208 -7.74 14.97 -23.43
CA ARG A 208 -7.32 16.25 -24.06
C ARG A 208 -5.81 16.40 -24.15
N GLU A 209 -5.08 15.69 -23.33
CA GLU A 209 -3.64 15.76 -23.20
C GLU A 209 -3.05 14.36 -23.04
N LYS A 210 -1.86 14.16 -23.62
CA LYS A 210 -1.08 12.94 -23.44
C LYS A 210 0.16 13.27 -22.63
N ILE A 211 0.32 12.59 -21.49
CA ILE A 211 1.44 12.77 -20.59
C ILE A 211 2.34 11.53 -20.68
N PHE A 212 3.64 11.76 -20.82
CA PHE A 212 4.64 10.69 -20.75
C PHE A 212 5.04 10.46 -19.28
N LEU A 213 4.86 9.24 -18.80
CA LEU A 213 5.20 8.85 -17.44
C LEU A 213 6.05 7.59 -17.46
N SER A 214 7.26 7.72 -16.94
CA SER A 214 8.17 6.58 -16.80
C SER A 214 7.91 5.85 -15.47
N THR A 215 7.83 4.53 -15.51
CA THR A 215 7.72 3.69 -14.30
C THR A 215 9.09 3.27 -13.76
N LYS A 216 10.18 3.83 -14.28
CA LYS A 216 11.55 3.44 -13.97
C LYS A 216 11.90 3.54 -12.48
N HIS A 217 11.38 4.57 -11.79
CA HIS A 217 11.62 4.81 -10.38
C HIS A 217 10.43 4.46 -9.50
N VAL A 218 9.27 4.16 -10.08
CA VAL A 218 8.09 3.72 -9.32
C VAL A 218 8.39 2.39 -8.62
N LEU A 219 8.15 2.35 -7.32
CA LEU A 219 8.25 1.13 -6.54
C LEU A 219 6.89 0.42 -6.53
N PHE A 220 6.85 -0.82 -6.99
CA PHE A 220 5.64 -1.63 -6.94
C PHE A 220 5.69 -2.57 -5.74
N ILE A 221 4.61 -2.58 -4.97
CA ILE A 221 4.36 -3.54 -3.89
C ILE A 221 3.09 -4.29 -4.25
N ALA A 222 3.14 -5.61 -4.29
CA ALA A 222 1.97 -6.43 -4.56
C ALA A 222 1.59 -7.21 -3.29
N GLY A 223 0.29 -7.28 -3.00
CA GLY A 223 -0.27 -8.05 -1.90
C GLY A 223 -1.32 -9.04 -2.35
N GLY A 224 -1.37 -10.22 -1.72
CA GLY A 224 -2.41 -11.22 -1.96
C GLY A 224 -2.51 -12.21 -0.81
N ALA A 225 -3.65 -12.89 -0.73
CA ALA A 225 -3.86 -13.96 0.26
C ALA A 225 -3.09 -15.22 -0.15
N PHE A 226 -3.12 -15.57 -1.43
CA PHE A 226 -2.52 -16.78 -1.99
C PHE A 226 -2.96 -18.04 -1.25
N ASP A 227 -4.27 -18.22 -1.10
CA ASP A 227 -4.86 -19.35 -0.39
C ASP A 227 -4.29 -20.69 -0.90
N ASN A 228 -3.87 -21.57 0.03
CA ASN A 228 -3.21 -22.86 -0.25
C ASN A 228 -1.80 -22.79 -0.88
N LEU A 229 -1.16 -21.63 -0.98
CA LEU A 229 0.23 -21.54 -1.45
C LEU A 229 1.18 -22.28 -0.51
N ASP A 230 0.92 -22.27 0.80
CA ASP A 230 1.67 -23.02 1.80
C ASP A 230 1.69 -24.53 1.51
N VAL A 231 0.57 -25.09 1.03
CA VAL A 231 0.47 -26.52 0.65
C VAL A 231 1.39 -26.81 -0.53
N ILE A 232 1.45 -25.92 -1.52
CA ILE A 232 2.36 -26.05 -2.68
C ILE A 232 3.80 -26.04 -2.23
N VAL A 233 4.20 -25.07 -1.39
CA VAL A 233 5.57 -24.96 -0.89
C VAL A 233 5.95 -26.15 -0.01
N LYS A 234 5.10 -26.53 0.96
CA LYS A 234 5.32 -27.69 1.85
C LYS A 234 5.48 -28.98 1.05
N ARG A 235 4.67 -29.19 0.01
CA ARG A 235 4.78 -30.37 -0.89
C ARG A 235 6.13 -30.40 -1.61
N ARG A 236 6.63 -29.27 -2.10
CA ARG A 236 7.96 -29.18 -2.71
C ARG A 236 9.05 -29.44 -1.69
N MET A 237 9.00 -28.81 -0.50
CA MET A 237 9.96 -28.99 0.59
C MET A 237 10.04 -30.48 0.99
N SER A 238 8.93 -31.14 1.21
CA SER A 238 8.87 -32.58 1.56
C SER A 238 9.54 -33.45 0.50
N ARG A 239 9.32 -33.18 -0.79
CA ARG A 239 10.01 -33.92 -1.89
C ARG A 239 11.52 -33.72 -1.93
N GLN A 240 11.99 -32.59 -1.40
CA GLN A 240 13.41 -32.24 -1.36
C GLN A 240 14.08 -32.56 -0.02
N GLY A 241 13.34 -33.12 0.95
CA GLY A 241 13.83 -33.39 2.29
C GLY A 241 14.17 -32.14 3.10
N ILE A 242 13.51 -30.99 2.79
CA ILE A 242 13.73 -29.72 3.47
C ILE A 242 12.73 -29.60 4.63
N GLU A 243 13.27 -29.35 5.83
CA GLU A 243 12.48 -29.03 7.03
C GLU A 243 12.52 -27.53 7.33
N GLY A 244 11.47 -26.98 7.94
CA GLY A 244 11.41 -25.59 8.36
C GLY A 244 10.08 -24.91 8.06
N ASN A 245 10.03 -23.59 8.32
CA ASN A 245 8.84 -22.80 8.02
C ASN A 245 8.76 -22.55 6.50
N TRP A 246 7.66 -22.94 5.87
CA TRP A 246 7.42 -22.79 4.43
C TRP A 246 7.62 -21.34 3.93
N ALA A 247 7.31 -20.35 4.79
CA ALA A 247 7.44 -18.93 4.45
C ALA A 247 8.91 -18.53 4.12
N ASP A 248 9.89 -19.18 4.75
CA ASP A 248 11.30 -18.91 4.53
C ASP A 248 11.83 -19.56 3.23
N TYR A 249 11.05 -20.47 2.65
CA TYR A 249 11.39 -21.23 1.44
C TYR A 249 10.50 -20.90 0.23
N LEU A 250 9.71 -19.85 0.29
CA LEU A 250 8.86 -19.42 -0.82
C LEU A 250 9.69 -19.01 -2.04
N MET A 251 9.43 -19.65 -3.17
CA MET A 251 10.16 -19.43 -4.43
C MET A 251 9.21 -18.97 -5.55
N THR A 252 9.78 -18.33 -6.57
CA THR A 252 9.03 -17.97 -7.80
C THR A 252 8.40 -19.20 -8.47
N ALA A 253 9.04 -20.38 -8.36
CA ALA A 253 8.49 -21.62 -8.91
C ALA A 253 7.16 -22.03 -8.24
N ASP A 254 7.01 -21.79 -6.94
CA ASP A 254 5.79 -22.10 -6.20
C ASP A 254 4.63 -21.20 -6.65
N LEU A 255 4.91 -19.92 -6.84
CA LEU A 255 3.96 -18.94 -7.38
C LEU A 255 3.53 -19.29 -8.82
N ALA A 256 4.45 -19.84 -9.62
CA ALA A 256 4.12 -20.33 -10.95
C ALA A 256 3.21 -21.56 -10.92
N VAL A 257 3.40 -22.47 -9.95
CA VAL A 257 2.48 -23.60 -9.73
C VAL A 257 1.10 -23.12 -9.25
N PHE A 258 1.07 -22.01 -8.48
CA PHE A 258 -0.18 -21.37 -8.05
C PHE A 258 -0.98 -20.77 -9.22
N GLY A 259 -0.34 -20.44 -10.35
CA GLY A 259 -1.00 -19.87 -11.54
C GLY A 259 -0.48 -18.48 -11.95
N MET A 260 0.56 -17.98 -11.28
CA MET A 260 1.19 -16.71 -11.63
C MET A 260 2.23 -16.90 -12.74
N GLU A 261 2.34 -15.94 -13.65
CA GLU A 261 3.37 -15.97 -14.68
C GLU A 261 4.76 -15.79 -14.07
N ARG A 262 5.71 -16.68 -14.43
CA ARG A 262 7.09 -16.65 -13.92
C ARG A 262 7.78 -15.32 -14.19
N GLN A 263 7.52 -14.73 -15.36
CA GLN A 263 8.13 -13.46 -15.76
C GLN A 263 7.66 -12.32 -14.84
N LEU A 264 6.35 -12.27 -14.55
CA LEU A 264 5.77 -11.28 -13.63
C LEU A 264 6.34 -11.46 -12.22
N MET A 265 6.33 -12.68 -11.69
CA MET A 265 6.87 -12.96 -10.35
C MET A 265 8.38 -12.77 -10.24
N GLY A 266 9.10 -12.82 -11.36
CA GLY A 266 10.51 -12.46 -11.44
C GLY A 266 10.78 -10.96 -11.25
N ARG A 267 9.76 -10.10 -11.48
CA ARG A 267 9.86 -8.65 -11.24
C ARG A 267 9.64 -8.26 -9.78
N PHE A 268 9.27 -9.22 -8.91
CA PHE A 268 9.18 -9.06 -7.46
C PHE A 268 10.32 -9.85 -6.77
N PRO A 269 11.54 -9.31 -6.76
CA PRO A 269 12.69 -10.00 -6.16
C PRO A 269 12.57 -10.15 -4.65
N VAL A 270 11.87 -9.24 -3.99
CA VAL A 270 11.62 -9.26 -2.55
C VAL A 270 10.28 -9.95 -2.29
N LYS A 271 10.31 -11.08 -1.58
CA LYS A 271 9.13 -11.83 -1.19
C LYS A 271 9.08 -11.92 0.32
N VAL A 272 7.91 -11.68 0.89
CA VAL A 272 7.69 -11.76 2.33
C VAL A 272 6.32 -12.36 2.63
N VAL A 273 6.27 -13.15 3.69
CA VAL A 273 5.02 -13.73 4.18
C VAL A 273 4.65 -13.04 5.49
N TYR A 274 3.41 -12.62 5.57
CA TYR A 274 2.76 -12.10 6.78
C TYR A 274 1.94 -13.21 7.41
N ASP A 275 2.05 -13.33 8.72
CA ASP A 275 1.24 -14.26 9.49
C ASP A 275 -0.16 -13.67 9.80
N GLY A 276 -1.12 -14.54 10.13
CA GLY A 276 -2.38 -14.10 10.71
C GLY A 276 -2.14 -13.40 12.05
N LEU A 277 -2.96 -12.39 12.34
CA LEU A 277 -2.89 -11.71 13.64
C LEU A 277 -3.43 -12.60 14.74
N THR A 278 -2.74 -12.64 15.87
CA THR A 278 -3.20 -13.30 17.08
C THR A 278 -4.20 -12.41 17.83
N THR A 279 -4.95 -12.98 18.77
CA THR A 279 -5.83 -12.20 19.69
C THR A 279 -5.02 -11.14 20.43
N GLN A 280 -3.78 -11.45 20.81
CA GLN A 280 -2.91 -10.47 21.47
C GLN A 280 -2.49 -9.34 20.54
N ASP A 281 -2.19 -9.64 19.25
CA ASP A 281 -1.91 -8.60 18.26
C ASP A 281 -3.13 -7.68 18.05
N LEU A 282 -4.34 -8.24 17.99
CA LEU A 282 -5.58 -7.48 17.85
C LEU A 282 -5.83 -6.57 19.05
N LYS A 283 -5.59 -7.06 20.28
CA LYS A 283 -5.65 -6.24 21.49
C LYS A 283 -4.59 -5.13 21.47
N ASP A 284 -3.37 -5.46 21.07
CA ASP A 284 -2.27 -4.50 20.97
C ASP A 284 -2.53 -3.43 19.90
N ILE A 285 -3.23 -3.76 18.80
CA ILE A 285 -3.69 -2.78 17.82
C ILE A 285 -4.61 -1.74 18.49
N LEU A 286 -5.53 -2.16 19.35
CA LEU A 286 -6.44 -1.25 20.02
C LEU A 286 -5.74 -0.37 21.07
N SER A 287 -4.76 -0.93 21.79
CA SER A 287 -4.15 -0.27 22.96
C SER A 287 -2.83 0.45 22.68
N LYS A 288 -2.06 0.04 21.64
CA LYS A 288 -0.67 0.49 21.46
C LYS A 288 -0.40 1.13 20.10
N SER A 289 -1.25 0.83 19.10
CA SER A 289 -1.03 1.40 17.75
C SER A 289 -1.39 2.88 17.72
N ALA A 290 -0.51 3.70 17.16
CA ALA A 290 -0.82 5.11 16.87
C ALA A 290 -1.95 5.27 15.83
N GLY A 291 -2.24 4.23 15.05
CA GLY A 291 -3.40 4.14 14.15
C GLY A 291 -4.54 3.28 14.70
N SER A 292 -4.69 3.20 16.03
CA SER A 292 -5.77 2.44 16.64
C SER A 292 -7.14 2.96 16.20
N PRO A 293 -8.05 2.08 15.73
CA PRO A 293 -9.41 2.50 15.44
C PRO A 293 -10.15 3.06 16.67
N LEU A 294 -9.76 2.66 17.88
CA LEU A 294 -10.33 3.19 19.09
C LEU A 294 -10.09 4.70 19.26
N LEU A 295 -8.94 5.20 18.82
CA LEU A 295 -8.63 6.63 18.88
C LEU A 295 -9.60 7.49 18.07
N ALA A 296 -10.09 6.97 16.94
CA ALA A 296 -11.10 7.67 16.13
C ALA A 296 -12.42 7.80 16.90
N TYR A 297 -12.91 6.70 17.52
CA TYR A 297 -14.13 6.73 18.33
C TYR A 297 -13.97 7.61 19.59
N ALA A 298 -12.80 7.58 20.22
CA ALA A 298 -12.52 8.46 21.36
C ALA A 298 -12.57 9.94 20.95
N GLY A 299 -11.93 10.30 19.81
CA GLY A 299 -11.97 11.65 19.29
C GLY A 299 -13.37 12.12 18.87
N ASP A 300 -14.20 11.22 18.31
CA ASP A 300 -15.58 11.52 17.96
C ASP A 300 -16.43 11.86 19.20
N LEU A 301 -16.22 11.13 20.32
CA LEU A 301 -16.93 11.37 21.59
C LEU A 301 -16.34 12.56 22.37
N GLU A 302 -15.03 12.79 22.31
CA GLU A 302 -14.36 13.95 22.90
C GLU A 302 -14.93 15.26 22.34
N ALA A 303 -15.31 15.29 21.07
CA ALA A 303 -15.99 16.46 20.47
C ALA A 303 -17.35 16.81 21.13
N TRP A 304 -17.88 15.93 21.98
CA TRP A 304 -19.10 16.10 22.77
C TRP A 304 -18.82 16.15 24.27
N ASP A 305 -17.59 16.44 24.68
CA ASP A 305 -17.14 16.45 26.08
C ASP A 305 -17.32 15.08 26.81
N ILE A 306 -17.17 13.97 26.06
CA ILE A 306 -17.27 12.60 26.56
C ILE A 306 -15.90 11.94 26.43
N ASP A 307 -15.31 11.56 27.54
CA ASP A 307 -14.01 10.88 27.62
C ASP A 307 -14.23 9.36 27.61
N LEU A 308 -13.94 8.74 26.45
CA LEU A 308 -14.14 7.30 26.26
C LEU A 308 -12.94 6.49 26.76
N GLU A 309 -13.16 5.63 27.73
CA GLU A 309 -12.17 4.68 28.21
C GLU A 309 -12.62 3.23 28.03
N PHE A 310 -11.69 2.36 27.60
CA PHE A 310 -11.88 0.92 27.60
C PHE A 310 -10.97 0.27 28.63
N THR A 311 -11.54 -0.58 29.49
CA THR A 311 -10.72 -1.40 30.37
C THR A 311 -9.91 -2.43 29.58
N ASP A 312 -8.80 -2.89 30.14
CA ASP A 312 -7.93 -3.89 29.50
C ASP A 312 -8.67 -5.20 29.16
N ASP A 313 -9.61 -5.60 30.02
CA ASP A 313 -10.47 -6.77 29.80
C ASP A 313 -11.52 -6.53 28.71
N ALA A 314 -12.04 -5.31 28.55
CA ALA A 314 -12.93 -4.95 27.45
C ALA A 314 -12.19 -5.03 26.11
N LEU A 315 -10.97 -4.51 26.01
CA LEU A 315 -10.13 -4.63 24.82
C LEU A 315 -9.85 -6.10 24.48
N ALA A 316 -9.64 -6.95 25.48
CA ALA A 316 -9.45 -8.39 25.29
C ALA A 316 -10.72 -9.05 24.71
N GLN A 317 -11.93 -8.67 25.18
CA GLN A 317 -13.20 -9.19 24.65
C GLN A 317 -13.42 -8.74 23.18
N VAL A 318 -13.15 -7.48 22.85
CA VAL A 318 -13.23 -6.97 21.47
C VAL A 318 -12.26 -7.75 20.55
N ALA A 319 -11.02 -7.95 20.99
CA ALA A 319 -10.01 -8.69 20.25
C ALA A 319 -10.38 -10.15 20.05
N LEU A 320 -10.92 -10.83 21.08
CA LEU A 320 -11.38 -12.20 20.99
C LEU A 320 -12.50 -12.34 19.96
N ARG A 321 -13.48 -11.44 20.00
CA ARG A 321 -14.59 -11.46 19.05
C ARG A 321 -14.16 -11.23 17.62
N ALA A 322 -13.23 -10.29 17.40
CA ALA A 322 -12.65 -10.04 16.07
C ALA A 322 -11.86 -11.27 15.53
N GLN A 323 -11.18 -11.99 16.43
CA GLN A 323 -10.50 -13.24 16.10
C GLN A 323 -11.49 -14.33 15.66
N GLU A 324 -12.62 -14.48 16.37
CA GLU A 324 -13.68 -15.43 16.03
C GLU A 324 -14.33 -15.14 14.67
N GLU A 325 -14.51 -13.88 14.33
CA GLU A 325 -15.02 -13.46 13.00
C GLU A 325 -14.03 -13.71 11.85
N GLY A 326 -12.74 -13.96 12.14
CA GLY A 326 -11.74 -14.34 11.15
C GLY A 326 -11.38 -13.24 10.14
N THR A 327 -11.75 -11.99 10.41
CA THR A 327 -11.56 -10.84 9.49
C THR A 327 -10.29 -10.02 9.78
N GLY A 328 -9.49 -10.48 10.78
CA GLY A 328 -8.26 -9.80 11.20
C GLY A 328 -8.54 -8.40 11.77
N ALA A 329 -7.63 -7.47 11.56
CA ALA A 329 -7.77 -6.10 12.09
C ALA A 329 -9.02 -5.35 11.56
N ARG A 330 -9.55 -5.72 10.38
CA ARG A 330 -10.80 -5.12 9.85
C ARG A 330 -11.99 -5.40 10.76
N GLY A 331 -12.01 -6.56 11.42
CA GLY A 331 -13.04 -6.92 12.38
C GLY A 331 -13.14 -6.00 13.58
N LEU A 332 -12.02 -5.42 14.03
CA LEU A 332 -11.99 -4.51 15.17
C LEU A 332 -12.93 -3.32 14.98
N ILE A 333 -12.94 -2.71 13.79
CA ILE A 333 -13.82 -1.56 13.49
C ILE A 333 -15.29 -1.96 13.59
N SER A 334 -15.65 -3.11 13.01
CA SER A 334 -17.03 -3.61 13.02
C SER A 334 -17.51 -3.94 14.44
N ILE A 335 -16.64 -4.52 15.27
CA ILE A 335 -16.96 -4.83 16.66
C ILE A 335 -17.11 -3.54 17.49
N LEU A 336 -16.15 -2.61 17.39
CA LEU A 336 -16.23 -1.33 18.09
C LEU A 336 -17.50 -0.57 17.71
N HIS A 337 -17.84 -0.55 16.42
CA HIS A 337 -19.07 0.11 15.97
C HIS A 337 -20.32 -0.52 16.60
N ARG A 338 -20.42 -1.85 16.66
CA ARG A 338 -21.55 -2.54 17.34
C ARG A 338 -21.62 -2.23 18.82
N VAL A 339 -20.49 -2.20 19.49
CA VAL A 339 -20.42 -1.92 20.93
C VAL A 339 -20.86 -0.50 21.26
N LEU A 340 -20.42 0.48 20.45
CA LEU A 340 -20.57 1.91 20.77
C LEU A 340 -21.78 2.60 20.08
N LEU A 341 -22.40 1.99 19.07
CA LEU A 341 -23.41 2.63 18.23
C LEU A 341 -24.55 3.28 19.03
N ASP A 342 -25.13 2.54 19.97
CA ASP A 342 -26.26 3.06 20.80
C ASP A 342 -25.84 4.24 21.66
N ASP A 343 -24.60 4.23 22.14
CA ASP A 343 -24.09 5.26 23.05
C ASP A 343 -23.66 6.49 22.26
N MET A 344 -23.03 6.32 21.11
CA MET A 344 -22.74 7.40 20.18
C MET A 344 -24.03 8.12 19.71
N TYR A 345 -25.16 7.41 19.68
CA TYR A 345 -26.45 8.01 19.36
C TYR A 345 -27.10 8.75 20.55
N ARG A 346 -26.95 8.24 21.78
CA ARG A 346 -27.70 8.73 22.94
C ARG A 346 -26.95 9.71 23.83
N LEU A 347 -25.62 9.56 23.93
CA LEU A 347 -24.82 10.37 24.86
C LEU A 347 -24.62 11.83 24.41
N PRO A 348 -24.34 12.13 23.12
CA PRO A 348 -24.14 13.49 22.67
C PRO A 348 -25.32 14.43 23.07
N GLY A 349 -24.97 15.52 23.75
CA GLY A 349 -25.95 16.51 24.25
C GLY A 349 -26.74 16.09 25.50
N ASN A 350 -26.60 14.84 25.96
CA ASN A 350 -27.30 14.33 27.15
C ASN A 350 -26.36 13.92 28.29
N TYR A 351 -25.08 13.74 27.98
CA TYR A 351 -24.06 13.29 28.92
C TYR A 351 -22.74 13.98 28.64
N THR A 352 -21.97 14.26 29.68
CA THR A 352 -20.59 14.75 29.61
C THR A 352 -19.76 14.06 30.70
N GLY A 353 -18.47 13.90 30.46
CA GLY A 353 -17.53 13.27 31.40
C GLY A 353 -17.11 11.87 30.97
N GLU A 354 -16.57 11.12 31.89
CA GLU A 354 -15.94 9.82 31.64
C GLU A 354 -16.98 8.73 31.30
N PHE A 355 -16.80 8.04 30.17
CA PHE A 355 -17.59 6.89 29.75
C PHE A 355 -16.71 5.66 29.67
N VAL A 356 -16.80 4.80 30.69
CA VAL A 356 -15.97 3.59 30.83
C VAL A 356 -16.70 2.38 30.27
N VAL A 357 -16.06 1.70 29.32
CA VAL A 357 -16.52 0.44 28.72
C VAL A 357 -15.74 -0.72 29.33
N ASP A 358 -16.42 -1.59 30.09
CA ASP A 358 -15.84 -2.78 30.65
C ASP A 358 -16.18 -4.06 29.85
N ALA A 359 -15.64 -5.20 30.31
CA ALA A 359 -15.85 -6.48 29.61
C ALA A 359 -17.31 -6.95 29.64
N ASP A 360 -18.05 -6.66 30.71
CA ASP A 360 -19.47 -7.04 30.79
C ASP A 360 -20.30 -6.18 29.84
N TYR A 361 -19.98 -4.92 29.75
CA TYR A 361 -20.58 -4.03 28.77
C TYR A 361 -20.40 -4.55 27.34
N VAL A 362 -19.15 -4.87 26.93
CA VAL A 362 -18.86 -5.45 25.62
C VAL A 362 -19.66 -6.70 25.36
N ARG A 363 -19.72 -7.65 26.34
CA ARG A 363 -20.49 -8.88 26.24
C ARG A 363 -22.00 -8.64 26.07
N SER A 364 -22.53 -7.59 26.69
CA SER A 364 -23.94 -7.25 26.60
C SER A 364 -24.36 -6.71 25.22
N LYS A 365 -23.41 -6.20 24.44
CA LYS A 365 -23.63 -5.60 23.13
C LYS A 365 -23.33 -6.55 21.95
N LEU A 366 -22.65 -7.66 22.20
CA LEU A 366 -22.23 -8.65 21.20
C LEU A 366 -22.95 -9.98 21.34
#